data_502d010ce09c35cf951d6e810c6d80c2
#
_entry.id   502d010ce09c35cf951d6e810c6d80c2
#
_cell.length_a   1.000
_cell.length_b   1.000
_cell.length_c   1.000
_cell.angle_alpha   90.00
_cell.angle_beta   90.00
_cell.angle_gamma   90.00
#
_symmetry.space_group_name_H-M   'P 1'
#
loop_
_entity.id
_entity.type
_entity.pdbx_description
1 polymer ?
#
loop_
_entity_poly.entity_id
_entity_poly.type
_entity_poly.pdbx_seq_one_letter_code
_entity_poly.pdbx_strand_id
1 'polypeptide(L)'
;KLIVAGECTDDPSCVDWDRTLLDLTAPYVDYISVHMYAGNPNNCFSEYMATGERVERKLRTVNGIIDSAMHKTGKKNRIKICFDEWNVFYREDSSPNNGNTIEEKYNLEDALVCAMFLNAFLRNADTVDLANQFMLVNVVAPVVTSEEDLFRQTIFYPFMLYSKFGRGESLDCLVECDTYDTALYQEVKLLDVSASYQPETGELNVFVVNRHESEALKAEIRLPEATIAGGKAFEMYHDDIKAENGFLQKDNVALLEKDFFAQGRGFVYEFPPHSLSVLRMKAER
;
A
#
# COMPACT_ATOMS: atom_id res chain seq x y z
N LYS A 1 -12.98 -1.44 23.05
CA LYS A 1 -11.74 -1.85 22.39
C LYS A 1 -10.56 -1.10 23.00
N LEU A 2 -9.45 -1.82 23.24
CA LEU A 2 -8.22 -1.25 23.77
C LEU A 2 -7.09 -1.46 22.76
N ILE A 3 -6.35 -0.39 22.49
CA ILE A 3 -5.16 -0.39 21.65
C ILE A 3 -3.96 -0.13 22.55
N VAL A 4 -2.93 -0.95 22.45
CA VAL A 4 -1.65 -0.72 23.13
C VAL A 4 -0.64 -0.20 22.13
N ALA A 5 0.14 0.81 22.52
CA ALA A 5 1.13 1.45 21.65
C ALA A 5 2.37 0.57 21.47
N GLY A 6 2.50 -0.02 20.28
CA GLY A 6 3.72 -0.71 19.87
C GLY A 6 4.83 0.24 19.48
N GLU A 7 5.95 -0.31 18.99
CA GLU A 7 7.10 0.47 18.56
C GLU A 7 6.90 1.01 17.14
N CYS A 8 7.24 2.28 16.95
CA CYS A 8 7.04 3.00 15.68
C CYS A 8 8.25 2.97 14.74
N THR A 9 9.37 2.36 15.15
CA THR A 9 10.58 2.30 14.32
C THR A 9 10.72 0.94 13.63
N ASP A 10 11.64 0.87 12.66
CA ASP A 10 12.10 -0.39 12.06
C ASP A 10 13.40 -0.89 12.70
N ASP A 11 13.80 -0.29 13.80
CA ASP A 11 14.95 -0.76 14.57
C ASP A 11 14.65 -2.17 15.12
N PRO A 12 15.64 -3.08 15.13
CA PRO A 12 15.48 -4.42 15.70
C PRO A 12 14.98 -4.44 17.15
N SER A 13 15.18 -3.38 17.92
CA SER A 13 14.66 -3.23 19.28
C SER A 13 13.14 -3.21 19.35
N CYS A 14 12.46 -2.89 18.24
CA CYS A 14 10.99 -2.93 18.18
C CYS A 14 10.41 -4.30 18.51
N VAL A 15 11.13 -5.37 18.16
CA VAL A 15 10.73 -6.75 18.46
C VAL A 15 10.70 -6.99 19.96
N ASP A 16 11.71 -6.52 20.68
CA ASP A 16 11.80 -6.69 22.14
C ASP A 16 10.76 -5.82 22.88
N TRP A 17 10.52 -4.61 22.38
CA TRP A 17 9.49 -3.73 22.90
C TRP A 17 8.10 -4.35 22.75
N ASP A 18 7.70 -4.70 21.53
CA ASP A 18 6.37 -5.24 21.22
C ASP A 18 6.13 -6.57 21.94
N ARG A 19 7.17 -7.42 22.02
CA ARG A 19 7.09 -8.68 22.78
C ARG A 19 6.87 -8.43 24.27
N THR A 20 7.65 -7.57 24.90
CA THR A 20 7.52 -7.24 26.32
C THR A 20 6.16 -6.64 26.61
N LEU A 21 5.72 -5.73 25.75
CA LEU A 21 4.43 -5.07 25.84
C LEU A 21 3.28 -6.08 25.79
N LEU A 22 3.27 -6.96 24.79
CA LEU A 22 2.21 -7.96 24.64
C LEU A 22 2.29 -9.08 25.69
N ASP A 23 3.47 -9.45 26.17
CA ASP A 23 3.60 -10.40 27.28
C ASP A 23 2.90 -9.89 28.55
N LEU A 24 2.83 -8.57 28.76
CA LEU A 24 2.16 -7.94 29.91
C LEU A 24 0.68 -7.61 29.66
N THR A 25 0.32 -7.26 28.43
CA THR A 25 -0.98 -6.64 28.13
C THR A 25 -1.94 -7.51 27.31
N ALA A 26 -1.46 -8.60 26.70
CA ALA A 26 -2.28 -9.45 25.84
C ALA A 26 -3.64 -9.87 26.42
N PRO A 27 -3.81 -10.19 27.72
CA PRO A 27 -5.13 -10.53 28.25
C PRO A 27 -6.18 -9.42 28.07
N TYR A 28 -5.76 -8.17 27.99
CA TYR A 28 -6.63 -6.99 28.10
C TYR A 28 -6.86 -6.26 26.77
N VAL A 29 -5.89 -6.32 25.82
CA VAL A 29 -5.91 -5.50 24.61
C VAL A 29 -6.60 -6.20 23.46
N ASP A 30 -7.21 -5.42 22.58
CA ASP A 30 -7.79 -5.88 21.32
C ASP A 30 -6.84 -5.66 20.14
N TYR A 31 -5.99 -4.63 20.22
CA TYR A 31 -5.07 -4.23 19.16
C TYR A 31 -3.68 -3.87 19.68
N ILE A 32 -2.70 -4.05 18.84
CA ILE A 32 -1.39 -3.40 18.94
C ILE A 32 -1.26 -2.34 17.85
N SER A 33 -0.87 -1.13 18.24
CA SER A 33 -0.56 -0.03 17.31
C SER A 33 0.80 -0.27 16.66
N VAL A 34 0.91 -0.01 15.37
CA VAL A 34 2.13 -0.13 14.58
C VAL A 34 2.28 1.09 13.70
N HIS A 35 3.47 1.68 13.66
CA HIS A 35 3.79 2.81 12.80
C HIS A 35 4.91 2.46 11.81
N MET A 36 4.88 3.05 10.64
CA MET A 36 5.96 2.95 9.68
C MET A 36 5.93 4.08 8.66
N TYR A 37 7.09 4.66 8.44
CA TYR A 37 7.29 5.66 7.40
C TYR A 37 8.35 5.20 6.40
N ALA A 38 8.21 5.61 5.15
CA ALA A 38 9.14 5.33 4.08
C ALA A 38 9.63 6.61 3.43
N GLY A 39 10.82 6.59 2.87
CA GLY A 39 11.39 7.68 2.10
C GLY A 39 12.51 7.15 1.22
N ASN A 40 12.97 7.98 0.27
CA ASN A 40 14.04 7.64 -0.68
C ASN A 40 15.27 8.57 -0.51
N PRO A 41 15.97 8.53 0.64
CA PRO A 41 17.08 9.44 0.92
C PRO A 41 18.26 9.27 -0.03
N ASN A 42 18.42 8.08 -0.59
CA ASN A 42 19.50 7.76 -1.52
C ASN A 42 19.12 7.98 -3.00
N ASN A 43 17.89 8.40 -3.26
CA ASN A 43 17.33 8.52 -4.60
C ASN A 43 17.54 7.26 -5.46
N CYS A 44 17.34 6.09 -4.86
CA CYS A 44 17.48 4.79 -5.51
C CYS A 44 16.10 4.19 -5.73
N PHE A 45 15.65 4.17 -6.99
CA PHE A 45 14.31 3.71 -7.35
C PHE A 45 14.05 2.26 -6.95
N SER A 46 14.96 1.34 -7.29
CA SER A 46 14.78 -0.09 -7.03
C SER A 46 14.68 -0.40 -5.53
N GLU A 47 15.52 0.22 -4.70
CA GLU A 47 15.43 0.09 -3.24
C GLU A 47 14.11 0.65 -2.71
N TYR A 48 13.66 1.79 -3.25
CA TYR A 48 12.45 2.43 -2.82
C TYR A 48 11.20 1.62 -3.21
N MET A 49 11.21 1.00 -4.40
CA MET A 49 10.13 0.09 -4.83
C MET A 49 10.12 -1.24 -4.06
N ALA A 50 11.16 -1.58 -3.31
CA ALA A 50 11.16 -2.72 -2.39
C ALA A 50 10.47 -2.42 -1.03
N THR A 51 9.93 -1.23 -0.82
CA THR A 51 9.21 -0.86 0.41
C THR A 51 8.06 -1.81 0.74
N GLY A 52 7.38 -2.36 -0.27
CA GLY A 52 6.34 -3.36 -0.07
C GLY A 52 6.82 -4.58 0.75
N GLU A 53 8.03 -5.07 0.47
CA GLU A 53 8.64 -6.19 1.20
C GLU A 53 8.95 -5.82 2.66
N ARG A 54 9.32 -4.55 2.89
CA ARG A 54 9.55 -4.03 4.24
C ARG A 54 8.26 -4.00 5.06
N VAL A 55 7.14 -3.55 4.47
CA VAL A 55 5.82 -3.56 5.12
C VAL A 55 5.40 -4.99 5.45
N GLU A 56 5.49 -5.91 4.50
CA GLU A 56 5.17 -7.32 4.69
C GLU A 56 6.00 -7.96 5.81
N ARG A 57 7.30 -7.66 5.85
CA ARG A 57 8.18 -8.15 6.91
C ARG A 57 7.75 -7.62 8.28
N LYS A 58 7.41 -6.32 8.39
CA LYS A 58 6.91 -5.72 9.64
C LYS A 58 5.64 -6.42 10.10
N LEU A 59 4.66 -6.60 9.22
CA LEU A 59 3.40 -7.28 9.53
C LEU A 59 3.61 -8.73 9.99
N ARG A 60 4.45 -9.49 9.29
CA ARG A 60 4.77 -10.88 9.68
C ARG A 60 5.45 -10.95 11.05
N THR A 61 6.37 -10.01 11.32
CA THR A 61 7.08 -9.95 12.62
C THR A 61 6.10 -9.68 13.75
N VAL A 62 5.25 -8.66 13.62
CA VAL A 62 4.26 -8.31 14.65
C VAL A 62 3.24 -9.44 14.85
N ASN A 63 2.80 -10.09 13.76
CA ASN A 63 1.92 -11.25 13.85
C ASN A 63 2.54 -12.41 14.64
N GLY A 64 3.82 -12.70 14.43
CA GLY A 64 4.53 -13.72 15.18
C GLY A 64 4.61 -13.40 16.68
N ILE A 65 4.78 -12.12 17.04
CA ILE A 65 4.76 -11.67 18.45
C ILE A 65 3.37 -11.82 19.05
N ILE A 66 2.32 -11.43 18.31
CA ILE A 66 0.91 -11.62 18.71
C ILE A 66 0.63 -13.09 18.99
N ASP A 67 0.99 -13.98 18.06
CA ASP A 67 0.76 -15.42 18.19
C ASP A 67 1.46 -16.00 19.44
N SER A 68 2.71 -15.58 19.67
CA SER A 68 3.46 -15.96 20.88
C SER A 68 2.76 -15.52 22.16
N ALA A 69 2.33 -14.26 22.22
CA ALA A 69 1.67 -13.71 23.42
C ALA A 69 0.30 -14.36 23.65
N MET A 70 -0.48 -14.59 22.61
CA MET A 70 -1.77 -15.29 22.69
C MET A 70 -1.60 -16.73 23.15
N HIS A 71 -0.58 -17.44 22.65
CA HIS A 71 -0.28 -18.81 23.11
C HIS A 71 0.07 -18.86 24.59
N LYS A 72 0.92 -17.94 25.05
CA LYS A 72 1.32 -17.86 26.48
C LYS A 72 0.16 -17.54 27.41
N THR A 73 -0.75 -16.65 27.00
CA THR A 73 -1.85 -16.17 27.84
C THR A 73 -3.14 -16.98 27.73
N GLY A 74 -3.26 -17.85 26.72
CA GLY A 74 -4.49 -18.58 26.41
C GLY A 74 -5.63 -17.69 25.90
N LYS A 75 -5.34 -16.45 25.47
CA LYS A 75 -6.34 -15.53 24.92
C LYS A 75 -6.98 -16.11 23.67
N LYS A 76 -8.33 -16.14 23.63
CA LYS A 76 -9.09 -16.73 22.51
C LYS A 76 -9.36 -15.74 21.39
N ASN A 77 -9.68 -14.49 21.74
CA ASN A 77 -9.95 -13.44 20.75
C ASN A 77 -8.62 -12.91 20.21
N ARG A 78 -8.43 -13.01 18.88
CA ARG A 78 -7.20 -12.56 18.25
C ARG A 78 -6.97 -11.08 18.49
N ILE A 79 -5.75 -10.75 18.92
CA ILE A 79 -5.25 -9.38 18.89
C ILE A 79 -4.96 -9.03 17.42
N LYS A 80 -5.46 -7.89 16.98
CA LYS A 80 -5.26 -7.42 15.60
C LYS A 80 -4.25 -6.28 15.56
N ILE A 81 -3.79 -5.97 14.36
CA ILE A 81 -2.90 -4.84 14.11
C ILE A 81 -3.74 -3.61 13.80
N CYS A 82 -3.44 -2.52 14.50
CA CYS A 82 -3.86 -1.17 14.18
C CYS A 82 -2.63 -0.45 13.60
N PHE A 83 -2.54 -0.39 12.26
CA PHE A 83 -1.47 0.34 11.59
C PHE A 83 -1.87 1.82 11.50
N ASP A 84 -1.86 2.51 12.63
CA ASP A 84 -2.52 3.80 12.82
C ASP A 84 -1.69 5.01 12.41
N GLU A 85 -0.40 4.81 12.07
CA GLU A 85 0.40 5.81 11.37
C GLU A 85 1.25 5.18 10.27
N TRP A 86 1.04 5.61 9.05
CA TRP A 86 1.88 5.23 7.92
C TRP A 86 1.82 6.30 6.83
N ASN A 87 2.95 6.55 6.18
CA ASN A 87 3.04 7.39 4.99
C ASN A 87 4.45 7.33 4.39
N VAL A 88 4.66 8.08 3.32
CA VAL A 88 5.97 8.57 2.93
C VAL A 88 6.32 9.77 3.80
N PHE A 89 7.54 9.78 4.34
CA PHE A 89 8.05 10.88 5.15
C PHE A 89 9.58 10.94 5.03
N TYR A 90 10.10 12.04 4.46
CA TYR A 90 11.51 12.17 4.15
C TYR A 90 12.37 12.55 5.36
N ARG A 91 11.82 13.22 6.35
CA ARG A 91 12.53 13.83 7.47
C ARG A 91 13.54 14.91 7.04
N GLU A 92 14.14 15.59 8.02
CA GLU A 92 14.89 16.83 7.82
C GLU A 92 15.96 16.79 6.73
N ASP A 93 16.82 15.78 6.70
CA ASP A 93 17.99 15.74 5.82
C ASP A 93 17.68 15.33 4.37
N SER A 94 16.52 14.78 4.12
CA SER A 94 16.13 14.25 2.82
C SER A 94 14.85 14.88 2.28
N SER A 95 14.23 15.79 3.03
CA SER A 95 13.02 16.48 2.61
C SER A 95 13.27 17.36 1.39
N PRO A 96 12.43 17.26 0.34
CA PRO A 96 12.46 18.19 -0.78
C PRO A 96 12.29 19.66 -0.39
N ASN A 97 11.78 19.92 0.81
CA ASN A 97 11.57 21.26 1.36
C ASN A 97 12.75 21.79 2.21
N ASN A 98 13.95 21.22 2.06
CA ASN A 98 15.15 21.61 2.81
C ASN A 98 15.00 21.54 4.34
N GLY A 99 14.20 20.58 4.84
CA GLY A 99 14.07 20.31 6.28
C GLY A 99 13.31 21.32 7.12
N ASN A 100 12.74 22.36 6.51
CA ASN A 100 12.14 23.46 7.28
C ASN A 100 10.72 23.20 7.76
N THR A 101 10.06 22.18 7.22
CA THR A 101 8.67 21.87 7.57
C THR A 101 8.38 20.42 7.36
N ILE A 102 7.35 19.92 8.02
CA ILE A 102 6.75 18.62 7.75
C ILE A 102 5.67 18.71 6.65
N GLU A 103 5.70 19.78 5.85
CA GLU A 103 4.90 19.95 4.64
C GLU A 103 5.63 19.31 3.46
N GLU A 104 5.51 18.00 3.37
CA GLU A 104 6.15 17.19 2.34
C GLU A 104 5.55 17.46 0.96
N LYS A 105 6.39 17.33 -0.08
CA LYS A 105 5.96 17.26 -1.47
C LYS A 105 6.11 15.84 -1.97
N TYR A 106 5.08 15.34 -2.60
CA TYR A 106 5.02 13.96 -3.06
C TYR A 106 4.98 13.88 -4.59
N ASN A 107 5.85 13.04 -5.12
CA ASN A 107 5.94 12.73 -6.54
C ASN A 107 5.25 11.39 -6.86
N LEU A 108 5.39 10.90 -8.10
CA LEU A 108 4.77 9.64 -8.53
C LEU A 108 5.33 8.43 -7.80
N GLU A 109 6.65 8.34 -7.56
CA GLU A 109 7.21 7.17 -6.87
C GLU A 109 6.70 7.06 -5.42
N ASP A 110 6.45 8.19 -4.75
CA ASP A 110 5.85 8.22 -3.40
C ASP A 110 4.44 7.64 -3.42
N ALA A 111 3.68 7.95 -4.46
CA ALA A 111 2.35 7.38 -4.64
C ALA A 111 2.38 5.86 -4.88
N LEU A 112 3.37 5.35 -5.62
CA LEU A 112 3.55 3.91 -5.79
C LEU A 112 3.90 3.23 -4.47
N VAL A 113 4.71 3.86 -3.64
CA VAL A 113 5.02 3.37 -2.30
C VAL A 113 3.77 3.34 -1.42
N CYS A 114 2.95 4.40 -1.43
CA CYS A 114 1.66 4.39 -0.74
C CYS A 114 0.74 3.25 -1.23
N ALA A 115 0.71 2.98 -2.54
CA ALA A 115 -0.05 1.87 -3.10
C ALA A 115 0.46 0.51 -2.59
N MET A 116 1.78 0.33 -2.43
CA MET A 116 2.36 -0.91 -1.90
C MET A 116 2.05 -1.11 -0.41
N PHE A 117 1.99 -0.04 0.41
CA PHE A 117 1.44 -0.15 1.77
C PHE A 117 0.01 -0.68 1.74
N LEU A 118 -0.85 -0.11 0.90
CA LEU A 118 -2.26 -0.50 0.79
C LEU A 118 -2.41 -1.92 0.24
N ASN A 119 -1.57 -2.34 -0.71
CA ASN A 119 -1.51 -3.73 -1.17
C ASN A 119 -1.17 -4.70 -0.01
N ALA A 120 -0.16 -4.37 0.79
CA ALA A 120 0.24 -5.18 1.94
C ALA A 120 -0.90 -5.26 2.97
N PHE A 121 -1.62 -4.16 3.24
CA PHE A 121 -2.77 -4.18 4.16
C PHE A 121 -3.91 -5.05 3.63
N LEU A 122 -4.22 -4.99 2.33
CA LEU A 122 -5.24 -5.87 1.74
C LEU A 122 -4.84 -7.34 1.82
N ARG A 123 -3.59 -7.68 1.51
CA ARG A 123 -3.10 -9.08 1.62
C ARG A 123 -3.13 -9.62 3.05
N ASN A 124 -3.03 -8.73 4.03
CA ASN A 124 -3.03 -9.06 5.46
C ASN A 124 -4.32 -8.62 6.18
N ALA A 125 -5.46 -8.55 5.46
CA ALA A 125 -6.74 -8.11 6.01
C ALA A 125 -7.29 -9.04 7.11
N ASP A 126 -6.77 -10.26 7.23
CA ASP A 126 -7.06 -11.17 8.34
C ASP A 126 -6.44 -10.73 9.67
N THR A 127 -5.42 -9.87 9.63
CA THR A 127 -4.66 -9.40 10.81
C THR A 127 -4.65 -7.90 10.98
N VAL A 128 -4.71 -7.12 9.90
CA VAL A 128 -4.78 -5.65 9.92
C VAL A 128 -6.23 -5.21 9.87
N ASP A 129 -6.76 -4.71 10.98
CA ASP A 129 -8.14 -4.21 11.06
C ASP A 129 -8.26 -2.72 10.75
N LEU A 130 -7.21 -1.95 11.07
CA LEU A 130 -7.19 -0.50 10.93
C LEU A 130 -5.87 -0.08 10.25
N ALA A 131 -5.96 0.82 9.28
CA ALA A 131 -4.80 1.43 8.63
C ALA A 131 -5.10 2.91 8.35
N ASN A 132 -4.44 3.80 9.10
CA ASN A 132 -4.69 5.24 9.05
C ASN A 132 -3.50 5.96 8.45
N GLN A 133 -3.66 6.53 7.26
CA GLN A 133 -2.62 7.38 6.67
C GLN A 133 -2.45 8.66 7.50
N PHE A 134 -1.25 8.96 7.89
CA PHE A 134 -0.87 10.17 8.59
C PHE A 134 -0.30 11.20 7.60
N MET A 135 -0.83 12.41 7.42
CA MET A 135 -2.03 13.06 7.90
C MET A 135 -2.96 13.37 6.72
N LEU A 136 -3.93 14.30 6.85
CA LEU A 136 -4.91 14.54 5.80
C LEU A 136 -4.67 15.83 5.02
N VAL A 137 -4.33 16.94 5.69
CA VAL A 137 -4.23 18.27 5.08
C VAL A 137 -2.91 18.95 5.48
N ASN A 138 -2.20 19.48 4.51
CA ASN A 138 -0.97 20.27 4.58
C ASN A 138 0.25 19.53 5.12
N VAL A 139 0.16 18.95 6.31
CA VAL A 139 1.27 18.31 7.02
C VAL A 139 1.33 16.83 6.65
N VAL A 140 2.41 16.38 5.98
CA VAL A 140 2.62 14.97 5.55
C VAL A 140 1.36 14.43 4.85
N ALA A 141 0.76 15.23 3.97
CA ALA A 141 -0.65 15.08 3.63
C ALA A 141 -0.94 14.89 2.14
N PRO A 142 -2.00 14.14 1.78
CA PRO A 142 -2.45 13.99 0.40
C PRO A 142 -3.13 15.25 -0.16
N VAL A 143 -3.55 16.20 0.67
CA VAL A 143 -4.23 17.44 0.25
C VAL A 143 -3.47 18.64 0.78
N VAL A 144 -3.17 19.58 -0.11
CA VAL A 144 -2.54 20.86 0.25
C VAL A 144 -3.50 22.00 -0.03
N THR A 145 -3.62 22.92 0.93
CA THR A 145 -4.52 24.06 0.85
C THR A 145 -3.77 25.38 0.98
N SER A 146 -4.30 26.43 0.35
CA SER A 146 -3.99 27.83 0.61
C SER A 146 -5.24 28.55 1.12
N GLU A 147 -5.21 29.87 1.26
CA GLU A 147 -6.38 30.65 1.68
C GLU A 147 -7.57 30.52 0.71
N GLU A 148 -7.32 30.37 -0.60
CA GLU A 148 -8.36 30.40 -1.63
C GLU A 148 -8.42 29.12 -2.49
N ASP A 149 -7.48 28.18 -2.33
CA ASP A 149 -7.33 27.09 -3.27
C ASP A 149 -6.82 25.82 -2.60
N LEU A 150 -6.94 24.69 -3.34
CA LEU A 150 -6.36 23.41 -2.94
C LEU A 150 -5.89 22.59 -4.15
N PHE A 151 -4.98 21.68 -3.91
CA PHE A 151 -4.64 20.62 -4.86
C PHE A 151 -4.44 19.28 -4.13
N ARG A 152 -4.51 18.19 -4.90
CA ARG A 152 -4.25 16.83 -4.44
C ARG A 152 -2.83 16.45 -4.80
N GLN A 153 -2.06 16.03 -3.83
CA GLN A 153 -0.75 15.44 -4.07
C GLN A 153 -0.90 14.03 -4.68
N THR A 154 0.16 13.50 -5.23
CA THR A 154 0.15 12.19 -5.90
C THR A 154 -0.31 11.06 -5.00
N ILE A 155 0.04 11.08 -3.71
CA ILE A 155 -0.35 10.07 -2.71
C ILE A 155 -1.87 10.04 -2.39
N PHE A 156 -2.62 11.07 -2.83
CA PHE A 156 -4.08 11.10 -2.69
C PHE A 156 -4.76 9.99 -3.49
N TYR A 157 -4.27 9.74 -4.71
CA TYR A 157 -4.95 8.85 -5.65
C TYR A 157 -4.92 7.37 -5.24
N PRO A 158 -3.79 6.80 -4.79
CA PRO A 158 -3.80 5.44 -4.24
C PRO A 158 -4.79 5.31 -3.09
N PHE A 159 -4.72 6.19 -2.09
CA PHE A 159 -5.62 6.14 -0.95
C PHE A 159 -7.10 6.20 -1.36
N MET A 160 -7.45 7.10 -2.28
CA MET A 160 -8.81 7.22 -2.82
C MET A 160 -9.26 5.92 -3.52
N LEU A 161 -8.40 5.34 -4.38
CA LEU A 161 -8.73 4.12 -5.12
C LEU A 161 -8.97 2.93 -4.19
N TYR A 162 -8.08 2.70 -3.23
CA TYR A 162 -8.22 1.58 -2.29
C TYR A 162 -9.38 1.81 -1.31
N SER A 163 -9.59 3.03 -0.85
CA SER A 163 -10.76 3.36 -0.01
C SER A 163 -12.08 3.11 -0.75
N LYS A 164 -12.11 3.34 -2.06
CA LYS A 164 -13.30 3.19 -2.90
C LYS A 164 -13.52 1.75 -3.34
N PHE A 165 -12.47 1.05 -3.76
CA PHE A 165 -12.54 -0.24 -4.43
C PHE A 165 -11.98 -1.41 -3.60
N GLY A 166 -11.13 -1.17 -2.61
CA GLY A 166 -10.60 -2.20 -1.71
C GLY A 166 -11.65 -2.66 -0.66
N ARG A 167 -12.83 -3.03 -1.12
CA ARG A 167 -13.97 -3.40 -0.28
C ARG A 167 -14.33 -4.86 -0.47
N GLY A 168 -14.99 -5.43 0.54
CA GLY A 168 -15.46 -6.82 0.52
C GLY A 168 -14.39 -7.77 1.10
N GLU A 169 -14.16 -8.88 0.42
CA GLU A 169 -13.22 -9.91 0.82
C GLU A 169 -11.88 -9.72 0.12
N SER A 170 -10.77 -9.81 0.85
CA SER A 170 -9.44 -9.88 0.26
C SER A 170 -9.24 -11.26 -0.38
N LEU A 171 -8.63 -11.28 -1.56
CA LEU A 171 -8.34 -12.52 -2.28
C LEU A 171 -6.83 -12.81 -2.26
N ASP A 172 -6.48 -14.07 -2.08
CA ASP A 172 -5.11 -14.54 -2.27
C ASP A 172 -4.74 -14.51 -3.76
N CYS A 173 -3.67 -13.79 -4.08
CA CYS A 173 -3.15 -13.66 -5.43
C CYS A 173 -1.86 -14.47 -5.59
N LEU A 174 -1.87 -15.49 -6.45
CA LEU A 174 -0.63 -16.12 -6.90
C LEU A 174 -0.02 -15.23 -8.00
N VAL A 175 1.14 -14.66 -7.73
CA VAL A 175 1.87 -13.79 -8.67
C VAL A 175 3.14 -14.50 -9.12
N GLU A 176 3.26 -14.74 -10.43
CA GLU A 176 4.45 -15.26 -11.09
C GLU A 176 4.93 -14.19 -12.08
N CYS A 177 6.07 -13.59 -11.83
CA CYS A 177 6.70 -12.59 -12.68
C CYS A 177 8.20 -12.54 -12.41
N ASP A 178 8.93 -11.82 -13.26
CA ASP A 178 10.34 -11.56 -13.04
C ASP A 178 10.57 -10.80 -11.73
N THR A 179 11.78 -10.94 -11.20
CA THR A 179 12.22 -10.36 -9.92
C THR A 179 13.49 -9.54 -10.09
N TYR A 180 13.79 -8.72 -9.11
CA TYR A 180 15.04 -8.02 -8.99
C TYR A 180 15.56 -8.09 -7.54
N ASP A 181 16.85 -7.87 -7.38
CA ASP A 181 17.50 -7.86 -6.06
C ASP A 181 17.84 -6.44 -5.63
N THR A 182 17.77 -6.21 -4.34
CA THR A 182 18.21 -4.98 -3.68
C THR A 182 19.25 -5.31 -2.61
N ALA A 183 19.82 -4.31 -1.96
CA ALA A 183 20.77 -4.54 -0.87
C ALA A 183 20.14 -5.29 0.32
N LEU A 184 18.83 -5.10 0.56
CA LEU A 184 18.12 -5.65 1.72
C LEU A 184 17.20 -6.83 1.39
N TYR A 185 16.75 -6.95 0.12
CA TYR A 185 15.77 -7.94 -0.30
C TYR A 185 16.21 -8.61 -1.59
N GLN A 186 16.04 -9.91 -1.65
CA GLN A 186 16.25 -10.72 -2.85
C GLN A 186 14.89 -11.15 -3.44
N GLU A 187 14.86 -11.40 -4.73
CA GLU A 187 13.69 -11.89 -5.46
C GLU A 187 12.44 -11.00 -5.29
N VAL A 188 12.64 -9.67 -5.26
CA VAL A 188 11.54 -8.71 -5.22
C VAL A 188 10.77 -8.78 -6.53
N LYS A 189 9.50 -9.13 -6.48
CA LYS A 189 8.65 -9.26 -7.67
C LYS A 189 8.46 -7.91 -8.36
N LEU A 190 8.54 -7.88 -9.69
CA LEU A 190 8.30 -6.65 -10.45
C LEU A 190 6.84 -6.18 -10.40
N LEU A 191 5.89 -7.09 -10.17
CA LEU A 191 4.49 -6.74 -9.94
C LEU A 191 4.10 -6.96 -8.48
N ASP A 192 3.67 -5.90 -7.82
CA ASP A 192 3.07 -5.94 -6.48
C ASP A 192 1.55 -5.92 -6.61
N VAL A 193 0.88 -6.98 -6.16
CA VAL A 193 -0.53 -7.24 -6.47
C VAL A 193 -1.34 -7.52 -5.22
N SER A 194 -2.52 -6.96 -5.16
CA SER A 194 -3.59 -7.39 -4.25
C SER A 194 -4.94 -7.39 -4.98
N ALA A 195 -5.94 -8.06 -4.42
CA ALA A 195 -7.28 -8.05 -4.99
C ALA A 195 -8.36 -8.09 -3.91
N SER A 196 -9.51 -7.51 -4.24
CA SER A 196 -10.73 -7.56 -3.43
C SER A 196 -11.94 -7.99 -4.24
N TYR A 197 -12.86 -8.68 -3.60
CA TYR A 197 -14.11 -9.13 -4.19
C TYR A 197 -15.30 -8.76 -3.31
N GLN A 198 -16.35 -8.22 -3.91
CA GLN A 198 -17.61 -7.92 -3.23
C GLN A 198 -18.68 -8.94 -3.64
N PRO A 199 -18.99 -9.93 -2.77
CA PRO A 199 -19.95 -10.98 -3.09
C PRO A 199 -21.34 -10.44 -3.47
N GLU A 200 -21.79 -9.36 -2.82
CA GLU A 200 -23.12 -8.78 -3.01
C GLU A 200 -23.31 -8.16 -4.41
N THR A 201 -22.22 -7.68 -4.99
CA THR A 201 -22.25 -6.99 -6.28
C THR A 201 -21.57 -7.77 -7.40
N GLY A 202 -20.80 -8.81 -7.09
CA GLY A 202 -19.94 -9.52 -8.04
C GLY A 202 -18.77 -8.65 -8.55
N GLU A 203 -18.41 -7.59 -7.82
CA GLU A 203 -17.32 -6.69 -8.21
C GLU A 203 -15.97 -7.24 -7.77
N LEU A 204 -15.07 -7.39 -8.73
CA LEU A 204 -13.69 -7.78 -8.54
C LEU A 204 -12.79 -6.58 -8.85
N ASN A 205 -11.89 -6.26 -7.94
CA ASN A 205 -10.90 -5.22 -8.12
C ASN A 205 -9.50 -5.82 -7.93
N VAL A 206 -8.62 -5.58 -8.90
CA VAL A 206 -7.22 -6.01 -8.87
C VAL A 206 -6.34 -4.77 -8.87
N PHE A 207 -5.48 -4.65 -7.86
CA PHE A 207 -4.56 -3.54 -7.66
C PHE A 207 -3.16 -4.00 -8.00
N VAL A 208 -2.51 -3.31 -8.93
CA VAL A 208 -1.19 -3.70 -9.43
C VAL A 208 -0.26 -2.50 -9.46
N VAL A 209 0.88 -2.62 -8.77
CA VAL A 209 2.00 -1.70 -8.94
C VAL A 209 3.05 -2.38 -9.82
N ASN A 210 3.33 -1.78 -10.98
CA ASN A 210 4.48 -2.16 -11.79
C ASN A 210 5.72 -1.44 -11.22
N ARG A 211 6.66 -2.20 -10.68
CA ARG A 211 7.90 -1.72 -10.05
C ARG A 211 9.05 -1.57 -11.04
N HIS A 212 8.85 -1.88 -12.33
CA HIS A 212 9.88 -1.72 -13.35
C HIS A 212 10.01 -0.24 -13.73
N GLU A 213 11.24 0.29 -13.69
CA GLU A 213 11.51 1.72 -13.90
C GLU A 213 11.14 2.20 -15.31
N SER A 214 11.31 1.37 -16.33
CA SER A 214 11.20 1.80 -17.72
C SER A 214 10.40 0.88 -18.64
N GLU A 215 9.98 -0.32 -18.17
CA GLU A 215 9.29 -1.28 -19.03
C GLU A 215 7.84 -1.51 -18.61
N ALA A 216 6.96 -1.50 -19.59
CA ALA A 216 5.61 -1.98 -19.45
C ALA A 216 5.61 -3.52 -19.31
N LEU A 217 4.85 -4.04 -18.38
CA LEU A 217 4.79 -5.47 -18.12
C LEU A 217 3.43 -6.04 -18.53
N LYS A 218 3.46 -7.10 -19.35
CA LYS A 218 2.26 -7.86 -19.69
C LYS A 218 2.08 -9.01 -18.71
N ALA A 219 0.90 -9.08 -18.11
CA ALA A 219 0.53 -10.22 -17.28
C ALA A 219 -0.81 -10.80 -17.70
N GLU A 220 -0.92 -12.11 -17.62
CA GLU A 220 -2.20 -12.81 -17.73
C GLU A 220 -2.85 -12.89 -16.36
N ILE A 221 -4.07 -12.38 -16.26
CA ILE A 221 -4.90 -12.48 -15.06
C ILE A 221 -5.87 -13.61 -15.26
N ARG A 222 -5.85 -14.61 -14.37
CA ARG A 222 -6.69 -15.82 -14.43
C ARG A 222 -7.59 -15.92 -13.22
N LEU A 223 -8.85 -16.25 -13.46
CA LEU A 223 -9.84 -16.58 -12.45
C LEU A 223 -10.33 -18.02 -12.65
N PRO A 224 -9.78 -18.99 -11.92
CA PRO A 224 -10.13 -20.42 -12.17
C PRO A 224 -11.61 -20.74 -11.99
N GLU A 225 -12.29 -20.04 -11.09
CA GLU A 225 -13.66 -20.35 -10.65
C GLU A 225 -14.71 -19.33 -11.10
N ALA A 226 -14.32 -18.28 -11.85
CA ALA A 226 -15.23 -17.23 -12.28
C ALA A 226 -15.00 -16.82 -13.73
N THR A 227 -16.00 -16.21 -14.34
CA THR A 227 -15.89 -15.54 -15.64
C THR A 227 -15.93 -14.05 -15.49
N ILE A 228 -15.21 -13.36 -16.37
CA ILE A 228 -15.10 -11.91 -16.38
C ILE A 228 -15.80 -11.36 -17.62
N ALA A 229 -16.46 -10.23 -17.47
CA ALA A 229 -17.06 -9.50 -18.57
C ALA A 229 -16.59 -8.05 -18.55
N GLY A 230 -15.45 -7.76 -19.19
CA GLY A 230 -14.95 -6.40 -19.35
C GLY A 230 -14.73 -5.62 -18.06
N GLY A 231 -14.32 -4.38 -18.18
CA GLY A 231 -14.14 -3.56 -17.00
C GLY A 231 -13.57 -2.17 -17.27
N LYS A 232 -13.27 -1.47 -16.18
CA LYS A 232 -12.60 -0.18 -16.16
C LYS A 232 -11.25 -0.29 -15.51
N ALA A 233 -10.23 0.29 -16.14
CA ALA A 233 -8.91 0.48 -15.58
C ALA A 233 -8.75 1.93 -15.12
N PHE A 234 -8.19 2.09 -13.93
CA PHE A 234 -7.74 3.37 -13.39
C PHE A 234 -6.23 3.31 -13.29
N GLU A 235 -5.55 4.09 -14.12
CA GLU A 235 -4.09 4.09 -14.19
C GLU A 235 -3.52 5.41 -13.71
N MET A 236 -2.47 5.32 -12.93
CA MET A 236 -1.65 6.42 -12.50
C MET A 236 -0.25 6.20 -13.05
N TYR A 237 0.15 7.03 -13.98
CA TYR A 237 1.42 6.97 -14.70
C TYR A 237 1.84 8.36 -15.17
N HIS A 238 3.12 8.60 -15.26
CA HIS A 238 3.74 9.77 -15.89
C HIS A 238 5.12 9.39 -16.39
N ASP A 239 5.59 9.97 -17.50
CA ASP A 239 6.90 9.66 -18.07
C ASP A 239 8.07 10.01 -17.12
N ASP A 240 7.90 11.07 -16.32
CA ASP A 240 8.81 11.45 -15.27
C ASP A 240 8.31 10.89 -13.93
N ILE A 241 9.06 9.97 -13.35
CA ILE A 241 8.76 9.34 -12.07
C ILE A 241 8.81 10.32 -10.90
N LYS A 242 9.50 11.46 -11.07
CA LYS A 242 9.56 12.55 -10.08
C LYS A 242 8.50 13.61 -10.30
N ALA A 243 7.58 13.40 -11.24
CA ALA A 243 6.46 14.31 -11.46
C ALA A 243 5.61 14.48 -10.20
N GLU A 244 5.28 15.71 -9.89
CA GLU A 244 4.48 16.12 -8.72
C GLU A 244 3.30 16.99 -9.15
N ASN A 245 2.29 17.11 -8.29
CA ASN A 245 1.20 18.06 -8.43
C ASN A 245 1.48 19.30 -7.58
N GLY A 246 0.92 20.44 -8.00
CA GLY A 246 1.07 21.72 -7.31
C GLY A 246 -0.03 22.70 -7.69
N PHE A 247 -0.09 23.86 -7.07
CA PHE A 247 -1.11 24.88 -7.37
C PHE A 247 -1.16 25.28 -8.84
N LEU A 248 -0.02 25.30 -9.54
CA LEU A 248 0.06 25.67 -10.95
C LEU A 248 -0.24 24.52 -11.91
N GLN A 249 -0.12 23.29 -11.43
CA GLN A 249 -0.31 22.04 -12.22
C GLN A 249 -0.96 20.99 -11.33
N LYS A 250 -2.26 21.16 -11.06
CA LYS A 250 -2.97 20.34 -10.07
C LYS A 250 -3.16 18.87 -10.48
N ASP A 251 -3.17 18.62 -11.78
CA ASP A 251 -3.43 17.32 -12.39
C ASP A 251 -2.26 16.89 -13.32
N ASN A 252 -1.01 17.33 -13.01
CA ASN A 252 0.18 16.90 -13.74
C ASN A 252 0.34 15.37 -13.68
N VAL A 253 0.13 14.80 -12.50
CA VAL A 253 -0.04 13.37 -12.28
C VAL A 253 -1.48 13.14 -11.87
N ALA A 254 -2.27 12.49 -12.74
CA ALA A 254 -3.68 12.25 -12.54
C ALA A 254 -4.04 10.81 -12.88
N LEU A 255 -5.27 10.42 -12.56
CA LEU A 255 -5.80 9.12 -12.94
C LEU A 255 -6.35 9.16 -14.37
N LEU A 256 -5.89 8.23 -15.19
CA LEU A 256 -6.50 7.91 -16.48
C LEU A 256 -7.52 6.80 -16.27
N GLU A 257 -8.79 7.08 -16.54
CA GLU A 257 -9.85 6.08 -16.58
C GLU A 257 -10.06 5.61 -18.03
N LYS A 258 -9.99 4.30 -18.27
CA LYS A 258 -10.25 3.71 -19.59
C LYS A 258 -11.03 2.40 -19.48
N ASP A 259 -11.85 2.11 -20.47
CA ASP A 259 -12.46 0.79 -20.58
C ASP A 259 -11.43 -0.22 -21.09
N PHE A 260 -11.51 -1.46 -20.60
CA PHE A 260 -10.74 -2.56 -21.15
C PHE A 260 -11.63 -3.77 -21.45
N PHE A 261 -11.23 -4.54 -22.43
CA PHE A 261 -11.95 -5.74 -22.80
C PHE A 261 -11.36 -6.94 -22.09
N ALA A 262 -12.21 -7.69 -21.42
CA ALA A 262 -11.89 -8.99 -20.84
C ALA A 262 -13.11 -9.91 -21.01
N GLN A 263 -12.87 -11.18 -21.31
CA GLN A 263 -13.94 -12.17 -21.43
C GLN A 263 -13.44 -13.55 -21.06
N GLY A 264 -14.29 -14.31 -20.36
CA GLY A 264 -13.97 -15.69 -19.94
C GLY A 264 -13.21 -15.72 -18.62
N ARG A 265 -12.36 -16.73 -18.45
CA ARG A 265 -11.65 -17.00 -17.18
C ARG A 265 -10.27 -16.35 -17.08
N GLY A 266 -9.88 -15.59 -18.09
CA GLY A 266 -8.58 -14.90 -18.08
C GLY A 266 -8.45 -13.92 -19.22
N PHE A 267 -7.55 -12.97 -19.05
CA PHE A 267 -7.21 -11.95 -20.04
C PHE A 267 -5.79 -11.45 -19.80
N VAL A 268 -5.20 -10.85 -20.82
CA VAL A 268 -3.89 -10.21 -20.74
C VAL A 268 -4.07 -8.71 -20.58
N TYR A 269 -3.34 -8.12 -19.64
CA TYR A 269 -3.27 -6.67 -19.46
C TYR A 269 -1.82 -6.20 -19.48
N GLU A 270 -1.59 -5.02 -20.06
CA GLU A 270 -0.28 -4.37 -20.10
C GLU A 270 -0.25 -3.22 -19.10
N PHE A 271 0.58 -3.37 -18.07
CA PHE A 271 0.78 -2.38 -17.02
C PHE A 271 1.90 -1.43 -17.41
N PRO A 272 1.65 -0.10 -17.53
CA PRO A 272 2.70 0.86 -17.83
C PRO A 272 3.90 0.75 -16.88
N PRO A 273 5.10 1.20 -17.26
CA PRO A 273 6.24 1.21 -16.34
C PRO A 273 5.94 2.10 -15.12
N HIS A 274 6.56 1.83 -13.98
CA HIS A 274 6.43 2.61 -12.74
C HIS A 274 5.02 3.20 -12.53
N SER A 275 4.02 2.33 -12.50
CA SER A 275 2.60 2.72 -12.47
C SER A 275 1.80 2.01 -11.39
N LEU A 276 0.69 2.63 -11.01
CA LEU A 276 -0.41 1.98 -10.31
C LEU A 276 -1.56 1.77 -11.29
N SER A 277 -2.04 0.54 -11.40
CA SER A 277 -3.24 0.19 -12.17
C SER A 277 -4.26 -0.50 -11.27
N VAL A 278 -5.50 -0.04 -11.28
CA VAL A 278 -6.63 -0.70 -10.63
C VAL A 278 -7.60 -1.17 -11.69
N LEU A 279 -7.75 -2.48 -11.80
CA LEU A 279 -8.67 -3.12 -12.75
C LEU A 279 -9.96 -3.47 -12.01
N ARG A 280 -11.03 -2.78 -12.34
CA ARG A 280 -12.37 -2.99 -11.78
C ARG A 280 -13.23 -3.73 -12.79
N MET A 281 -13.78 -4.88 -12.42
CA MET A 281 -14.54 -5.73 -13.31
C MET A 281 -15.67 -6.46 -12.59
N LYS A 282 -16.58 -7.07 -13.35
CA LYS A 282 -17.57 -8.00 -12.83
C LYS A 282 -17.05 -9.42 -12.98
N ALA A 283 -17.16 -10.20 -11.91
CA ALA A 283 -16.85 -11.61 -11.90
C ALA A 283 -18.13 -12.41 -11.56
N GLU A 284 -18.48 -13.34 -12.44
CA GLU A 284 -19.64 -14.23 -12.28
C GLU A 284 -19.12 -15.66 -12.01
N ARG A 285 -19.57 -16.24 -10.91
CA ARG A 285 -19.26 -17.62 -10.51
C ARG A 285 -20.19 -18.61 -11.19
#